data_a9a60228ab5ab1593d95bc957887c22b
#
_entry.id   a9a60228ab5ab1593d95bc957887c22b
#
_cell.length_a   1.000
_cell.length_b   1.000
_cell.length_c   1.000
_cell.angle_alpha   90.00
_cell.angle_beta   90.00
_cell.angle_gamma   90.00
#
_symmetry.space_group_name_H-M   'P 1'
#
loop_
_entity.id
_entity.type
_entity.pdbx_description
1 polymer ?
#
loop_
_entity_poly.entity_id
_entity_poly.type
_entity_poly.pdbx_seq_one_letter_code
_entity_poly.pdbx_strand_id
1 'polypeptide(L)'
;VSDMHSILERVDGVLFTGGPDLHPGLYGEDVMDCCGEIAEERDALEIPLMQEAIRMNKPVLAVCRGFQIMNVALGGSLYQDIGKQHKSSVQISHSQEEKDAVHPAHKVNVIRDTPLHQSARVCCKSE
;
A
#
# COMPACT_ATOMS: atom_id res chain seq x y z
N VAL A 1 18.62 -11.99 -2.82
CA VAL A 1 18.65 -11.42 -1.45
C VAL A 1 19.85 -10.49 -1.27
N SER A 2 21.07 -10.90 -1.71
CA SER A 2 22.27 -10.06 -1.61
C SER A 2 22.14 -8.69 -2.31
N ASP A 3 21.45 -8.66 -3.45
CA ASP A 3 21.30 -7.42 -4.25
C ASP A 3 20.36 -6.42 -3.57
N MET A 4 19.27 -6.88 -2.94
CA MET A 4 18.32 -6.00 -2.23
C MET A 4 18.97 -5.32 -1.03
N HIS A 5 19.75 -6.05 -0.25
CA HIS A 5 20.49 -5.48 0.87
C HIS A 5 21.43 -4.37 0.41
N SER A 6 22.24 -4.63 -0.63
CA SER A 6 23.18 -3.65 -1.19
C SER A 6 22.48 -2.42 -1.77
N ILE A 7 21.30 -2.57 -2.35
CA ILE A 7 20.47 -1.44 -2.82
C ILE A 7 20.02 -0.61 -1.64
N LEU A 8 19.47 -1.27 -0.60
CA LEU A 8 18.96 -0.59 0.59
C LEU A 8 20.05 0.14 1.38
N GLU A 9 21.28 -0.35 1.38
CA GLU A 9 22.40 0.37 2.01
C GLU A 9 22.68 1.73 1.35
N ARG A 10 22.36 1.89 0.07
CA ARG A 10 22.66 3.09 -0.73
C ARG A 10 21.55 4.13 -0.73
N VAL A 11 20.42 3.86 -0.07
CA VAL A 11 19.27 4.78 0.00
C VAL A 11 18.93 5.11 1.45
N ASP A 12 18.37 6.29 1.68
CA ASP A 12 17.97 6.73 3.01
C ASP A 12 16.57 6.23 3.40
N GLY A 13 15.75 5.87 2.43
CA GLY A 13 14.40 5.33 2.64
C GLY A 13 13.83 4.76 1.35
N VAL A 14 12.66 4.12 1.44
CA VAL A 14 12.00 3.45 0.31
C VAL A 14 10.56 3.93 0.19
N LEU A 15 10.15 4.24 -1.04
CA LEU A 15 8.76 4.52 -1.39
C LEU A 15 8.19 3.35 -2.20
N PHE A 16 7.17 2.69 -1.65
CA PHE A 16 6.36 1.72 -2.38
C PHE A 16 5.11 2.41 -2.93
N THR A 17 4.93 2.37 -4.24
CA THR A 17 3.89 3.10 -4.97
C THR A 17 2.64 2.26 -5.22
N GLY A 18 1.62 2.89 -5.81
CA GLY A 18 0.41 2.22 -6.29
C GLY A 18 0.65 1.28 -7.47
N GLY A 19 -0.36 0.52 -7.84
CA GLY A 19 -0.32 -0.42 -8.95
C GLY A 19 -1.43 -1.46 -8.91
N PRO A 20 -1.35 -2.51 -9.75
CA PRO A 20 -2.28 -3.63 -9.80
C PRO A 20 -2.32 -4.43 -8.49
N ASP A 21 -3.25 -5.37 -8.39
CA ASP A 21 -3.44 -6.19 -7.19
C ASP A 21 -2.25 -7.14 -6.93
N LEU A 22 -2.14 -7.56 -5.67
CA LEU A 22 -1.24 -8.62 -5.26
C LEU A 22 -1.87 -9.99 -5.54
N HIS A 23 -1.03 -10.98 -5.85
CA HIS A 23 -1.50 -12.35 -6.00
C HIS A 23 -2.02 -12.89 -4.66
N PRO A 24 -3.30 -13.35 -4.58
CA PRO A 24 -3.91 -13.81 -3.33
C PRO A 24 -3.17 -14.95 -2.64
N GLY A 25 -2.47 -15.80 -3.39
CA GLY A 25 -1.62 -16.85 -2.85
C GLY A 25 -0.54 -16.36 -1.89
N LEU A 26 -0.15 -15.08 -1.93
CA LEU A 26 0.82 -14.49 -1.00
C LEU A 26 0.29 -14.36 0.43
N TYR A 27 -1.03 -14.37 0.60
CA TYR A 27 -1.69 -14.36 1.90
C TYR A 27 -2.62 -15.56 2.11
N GLY A 28 -2.37 -16.66 1.36
CA GLY A 28 -2.99 -17.97 1.57
C GLY A 28 -4.40 -18.12 1.03
N GLU A 29 -4.80 -17.31 0.06
CA GLU A 29 -6.12 -17.38 -0.58
C GLU A 29 -6.04 -17.77 -2.05
N ASP A 30 -7.12 -18.37 -2.55
CA ASP A 30 -7.31 -18.59 -3.99
C ASP A 30 -7.73 -17.30 -4.70
N VAL A 31 -7.37 -17.17 -5.97
CA VAL A 31 -7.79 -16.02 -6.79
C VAL A 31 -9.28 -16.09 -7.03
N MET A 32 -10.01 -15.06 -6.65
CA MET A 32 -11.46 -14.94 -6.90
C MET A 32 -11.72 -14.23 -8.24
N ASP A 33 -12.90 -14.50 -8.83
CA ASP A 33 -13.35 -13.84 -10.08
C ASP A 33 -13.43 -12.29 -9.96
N CYS A 34 -13.42 -11.78 -8.75
CA CYS A 34 -13.46 -10.35 -8.48
C CYS A 34 -12.08 -9.71 -8.28
N CYS A 35 -11.02 -10.50 -8.25
CA CYS A 35 -9.66 -9.99 -8.17
C CYS A 35 -9.33 -9.20 -9.45
N GLY A 36 -8.67 -8.07 -9.30
CA GLY A 36 -8.21 -7.25 -10.43
C GLY A 36 -7.02 -7.85 -11.16
N GLU A 37 -6.37 -7.03 -11.97
CA GLU A 37 -5.12 -7.40 -12.63
C GLU A 37 -4.02 -7.63 -11.58
N ILE A 38 -3.29 -8.74 -11.69
CA ILE A 38 -2.24 -9.15 -10.76
C ILE A 38 -0.86 -8.85 -11.38
N ALA A 39 0.07 -8.32 -10.58
CA ALA A 39 1.42 -8.02 -11.00
C ALA A 39 2.45 -8.92 -10.29
N GLU A 40 2.50 -10.20 -10.66
CA GLU A 40 3.34 -11.21 -10.01
C GLU A 40 4.85 -10.87 -10.01
N GLU A 41 5.35 -10.25 -11.09
CA GLU A 41 6.76 -9.84 -11.15
C GLU A 41 7.09 -8.76 -10.11
N ARG A 42 6.15 -7.83 -9.87
CA ARG A 42 6.29 -6.84 -8.81
C ARG A 42 6.17 -7.47 -7.43
N ASP A 43 5.26 -8.43 -7.26
CA ASP A 43 5.10 -9.16 -6.00
C ASP A 43 6.40 -9.87 -5.61
N ALA A 44 7.02 -10.58 -6.56
CA ALA A 44 8.27 -11.31 -6.36
C ALA A 44 9.44 -10.39 -5.97
N LEU A 45 9.42 -9.13 -6.39
CA LEU A 45 10.42 -8.13 -6.03
C LEU A 45 10.06 -7.40 -4.73
N GLU A 46 8.83 -6.89 -4.64
CA GLU A 46 8.46 -5.91 -3.61
C GLU A 46 8.22 -6.54 -2.24
N ILE A 47 7.71 -7.79 -2.16
CA ILE A 47 7.54 -8.48 -0.87
C ILE A 47 8.89 -8.69 -0.16
N PRO A 48 9.91 -9.33 -0.78
CA PRO A 48 11.19 -9.50 -0.10
C PRO A 48 11.93 -8.17 0.11
N LEU A 49 11.76 -7.17 -0.77
CA LEU A 49 12.33 -5.84 -0.57
C LEU A 49 11.73 -5.13 0.65
N MET A 50 10.41 -5.23 0.84
CA MET A 50 9.73 -4.70 2.02
C MET A 50 10.22 -5.36 3.30
N GLN A 51 10.31 -6.70 3.29
CA GLN A 51 10.80 -7.47 4.44
C GLN A 51 12.24 -7.08 4.81
N GLU A 52 13.11 -6.91 3.82
CA GLU A 52 14.50 -6.50 4.04
C GLU A 52 14.59 -5.05 4.52
N ALA A 53 13.78 -4.13 3.97
CA ALA A 53 13.72 -2.74 4.42
C ALA A 53 13.31 -2.65 5.90
N ILE A 54 12.30 -3.42 6.31
CA ILE A 54 11.86 -3.52 7.70
C ILE A 54 12.98 -4.08 8.58
N ARG A 55 13.63 -5.17 8.15
CA ARG A 55 14.73 -5.80 8.88
C ARG A 55 15.91 -4.84 9.11
N MET A 56 16.21 -4.00 8.11
CA MET A 56 17.25 -2.97 8.18
C MET A 56 16.80 -1.69 8.90
N ASN A 57 15.55 -1.64 9.39
CA ASN A 57 14.94 -0.46 9.99
C ASN A 57 15.04 0.79 9.09
N LYS A 58 14.87 0.60 7.78
CA LYS A 58 14.82 1.70 6.81
C LYS A 58 13.49 2.45 6.91
N PRO A 59 13.49 3.79 6.78
CA PRO A 59 12.26 4.54 6.60
C PRO A 59 11.50 4.04 5.36
N VAL A 60 10.23 3.72 5.52
CA VAL A 60 9.35 3.26 4.44
C VAL A 60 8.12 4.14 4.37
N LEU A 61 7.81 4.64 3.16
CA LEU A 61 6.51 5.19 2.82
C LEU A 61 5.82 4.23 1.85
N ALA A 62 4.62 3.79 2.21
CA ALA A 62 3.86 2.84 1.43
C ALA A 62 2.48 3.42 1.07
N VAL A 63 2.17 3.51 -0.23
CA VAL A 63 0.96 4.15 -0.75
C VAL A 63 0.18 3.17 -1.61
N CYS A 64 -1.15 3.07 -1.38
CA CYS A 64 -2.07 2.22 -2.15
C CYS A 64 -1.58 0.75 -2.16
N ARG A 65 -1.20 0.20 -3.32
CA ARG A 65 -0.62 -1.14 -3.44
C ARG A 65 0.58 -1.34 -2.50
N GLY A 66 1.45 -0.33 -2.35
CA GLY A 66 2.58 -0.40 -1.43
C GLY A 66 2.16 -0.65 0.02
N PHE A 67 1.04 -0.07 0.47
CA PHE A 67 0.49 -0.35 1.79
C PHE A 67 -0.06 -1.77 1.91
N GLN A 68 -0.64 -2.32 0.84
CA GLN A 68 -1.05 -3.72 0.76
C GLN A 68 0.16 -4.66 0.83
N ILE A 69 1.25 -4.36 0.11
CA ILE A 69 2.54 -5.06 0.19
C ILE A 69 3.05 -5.10 1.64
N MET A 70 3.04 -3.95 2.32
CA MET A 70 3.48 -3.87 3.71
C MET A 70 2.64 -4.78 4.63
N ASN A 71 1.32 -4.76 4.49
CA ASN A 71 0.42 -5.61 5.27
C ASN A 71 0.72 -7.10 5.05
N VAL A 72 0.84 -7.53 3.79
CA VAL A 72 1.12 -8.93 3.45
C VAL A 72 2.52 -9.35 3.86
N ALA A 73 3.53 -8.51 3.67
CA ALA A 73 4.91 -8.77 4.10
C ALA A 73 5.04 -8.97 5.62
N LEU A 74 4.12 -8.38 6.40
CA LEU A 74 4.01 -8.52 7.86
C LEU A 74 3.06 -9.67 8.27
N GLY A 75 2.55 -10.46 7.32
CA GLY A 75 1.70 -11.62 7.59
C GLY A 75 0.20 -11.32 7.65
N GLY A 76 -0.22 -10.14 7.19
CA GLY A 76 -1.63 -9.80 7.05
C GLY A 76 -2.27 -10.38 5.78
N SER A 77 -3.59 -10.23 5.66
CA SER A 77 -4.38 -10.59 4.49
C SER A 77 -5.14 -9.38 3.93
N LEU A 78 -5.74 -9.54 2.75
CA LEU A 78 -6.44 -8.48 2.03
C LEU A 78 -7.83 -8.97 1.60
N TYR A 79 -8.76 -8.04 1.46
CA TYR A 79 -9.95 -8.25 0.63
C TYR A 79 -9.54 -8.06 -0.83
N GLN A 80 -9.87 -9.05 -1.69
CA GLN A 80 -9.62 -8.97 -3.13
C GLN A 80 -10.57 -7.96 -3.80
N ASP A 81 -11.79 -7.83 -3.26
CA ASP A 81 -12.76 -6.80 -3.63
C ASP A 81 -13.57 -6.39 -2.39
N ILE A 82 -13.39 -5.16 -1.94
CA ILE A 82 -14.06 -4.66 -0.73
C ILE A 82 -15.58 -4.67 -0.92
N GLY A 83 -16.07 -4.31 -2.11
CA GLY A 83 -17.51 -4.24 -2.38
C GLY A 83 -18.21 -5.59 -2.32
N LYS A 84 -17.50 -6.66 -2.68
CA LYS A 84 -18.04 -8.03 -2.68
C LYS A 84 -17.81 -8.77 -1.37
N GLN A 85 -16.68 -8.58 -0.74
CA GLN A 85 -16.30 -9.33 0.45
C GLN A 85 -16.64 -8.62 1.76
N HIS A 86 -16.69 -7.30 1.78
CA HIS A 86 -16.99 -6.52 2.97
C HIS A 86 -18.40 -5.91 2.90
N LYS A 87 -19.29 -6.35 3.79
CA LYS A 87 -20.65 -5.82 3.92
C LYS A 87 -20.63 -4.50 4.70
N SER A 88 -20.32 -3.40 4.01
CA SER A 88 -20.44 -2.06 4.57
C SER A 88 -21.72 -1.38 4.09
N SER A 89 -22.35 -0.61 4.96
CA SER A 89 -23.46 0.28 4.59
C SER A 89 -23.00 1.50 3.78
N VAL A 90 -21.71 1.78 3.80
CA VAL A 90 -21.10 2.89 3.06
C VAL A 90 -20.17 2.31 1.98
N GLN A 91 -20.55 2.48 0.74
CA GLN A 91 -19.69 2.14 -0.40
C GLN A 91 -19.04 3.41 -0.92
N ILE A 92 -17.71 3.47 -0.89
CA ILE A 92 -16.92 4.55 -1.47
C ILE A 92 -16.19 3.97 -2.69
N SER A 93 -16.45 4.55 -3.87
CA SER A 93 -15.69 4.20 -5.06
C SER A 93 -14.35 4.95 -5.05
N HIS A 94 -13.27 4.21 -5.08
CA HIS A 94 -11.91 4.75 -5.26
C HIS A 94 -11.48 4.78 -6.73
N SER A 95 -12.26 4.15 -7.62
CA SER A 95 -12.06 4.22 -9.07
C SER A 95 -12.78 5.46 -9.58
N GLN A 96 -12.04 6.55 -9.77
CA GLN A 96 -12.55 7.81 -10.31
C GLN A 96 -12.23 7.90 -11.79
N GLU A 97 -13.16 8.48 -12.58
CA GLU A 97 -12.85 8.86 -13.96
C GLU A 97 -11.74 9.93 -13.96
N GLU A 98 -10.94 9.96 -15.01
CA GLU A 98 -9.76 10.84 -15.12
C GLU A 98 -10.08 12.32 -14.85
N LYS A 99 -11.26 12.78 -15.27
CA LYS A 99 -11.76 14.16 -15.02
C LYS A 99 -12.01 14.47 -13.54
N ASP A 100 -12.30 13.44 -12.73
CA ASP A 100 -12.63 13.57 -11.31
C ASP A 100 -11.45 13.22 -10.39
N ALA A 101 -10.34 12.71 -10.96
CA ALA A 101 -9.17 12.26 -10.22
C ALA A 101 -8.47 13.36 -9.38
N VAL A 102 -8.74 14.63 -9.68
CA VAL A 102 -8.21 15.78 -8.94
C VAL A 102 -9.03 16.10 -7.67
N HIS A 103 -10.20 15.49 -7.50
CA HIS A 103 -11.07 15.74 -6.36
C HIS A 103 -10.94 14.62 -5.32
N PRO A 104 -10.91 14.95 -4.00
CA PRO A 104 -10.89 13.95 -2.95
C PRO A 104 -12.15 13.07 -3.00
N ALA A 105 -11.99 11.75 -2.97
CA ALA A 105 -13.11 10.81 -2.94
C ALA A 105 -13.86 10.84 -1.59
N HIS A 106 -13.14 11.06 -0.48
CA HIS A 106 -13.72 11.13 0.86
C HIS A 106 -12.78 11.86 1.83
N LYS A 107 -13.30 12.15 3.02
CA LYS A 107 -12.50 12.70 4.13
C LYS A 107 -11.90 11.55 4.94
N VAL A 108 -10.72 11.80 5.53
CA VAL A 108 -10.06 10.89 6.47
C VAL A 108 -9.80 11.61 7.79
N ASN A 109 -9.82 10.85 8.89
CA ASN A 109 -9.41 11.33 10.19
C ASN A 109 -7.97 10.86 10.47
N VAL A 110 -7.04 11.81 10.56
CA VAL A 110 -5.66 11.50 10.91
C VAL A 110 -5.52 11.47 12.42
N ILE A 111 -5.06 10.34 12.95
CA ILE A 111 -4.86 10.17 14.40
C ILE A 111 -3.76 11.13 14.87
N ARG A 112 -4.04 11.89 15.93
CA ARG A 112 -3.08 12.85 16.50
C ARG A 112 -1.81 12.14 17.00
N ASP A 113 -0.70 12.87 16.93
CA ASP A 113 0.60 12.44 17.44
C ASP A 113 1.23 11.24 16.73
N THR A 114 0.67 10.87 15.56
CA THR A 114 1.28 9.89 14.65
C THR A 114 2.28 10.57 13.70
N PRO A 115 3.23 9.81 13.10
CA PRO A 115 4.12 10.34 12.07
C PRO A 115 3.37 10.99 10.89
N LEU A 116 2.24 10.39 10.47
CA LEU A 116 1.39 10.96 9.41
C LEU A 116 0.80 12.31 9.83
N HIS A 117 0.31 12.44 11.09
CA HIS A 117 -0.22 13.69 11.60
C HIS A 117 0.87 14.78 11.64
N GLN A 118 2.08 14.43 12.05
CA GLN A 118 3.20 15.38 12.09
C GLN A 118 3.58 15.85 10.70
N SER A 119 3.66 14.94 9.73
CA SER A 119 3.95 15.25 8.32
C SER A 119 2.85 16.11 7.67
N ALA A 120 1.57 15.80 7.90
CA ALA A 120 0.44 16.55 7.37
C ALA A 120 0.39 17.99 7.93
N ARG A 121 0.78 18.22 9.19
CA ARG A 121 0.84 19.58 9.78
C ARG A 121 1.88 20.48 9.11
N VAL A 122 2.92 19.92 8.53
CA VAL A 122 3.93 20.70 7.79
C VAL A 122 3.36 21.21 6.48
N CYS A 123 2.50 20.43 5.81
CA CYS A 123 1.86 20.83 4.56
C CYS A 123 0.71 21.84 4.74
N CYS A 124 0.08 21.88 5.91
CA CYS A 124 -1.08 22.77 6.19
C CYS A 124 -0.69 24.10 6.85
N LYS A 125 0.58 24.48 6.89
CA LYS A 125 1.03 25.80 7.33
C LYS A 125 1.09 26.77 6.16
N SER A 126 -0.06 27.10 5.59
CA SER A 126 -0.24 28.28 4.77
C SER A 126 -1.73 28.63 4.77
N GLU A 127 -2.09 29.44 5.72
CA GLU A 127 -3.04 30.57 5.70
C GLU A 127 -3.40 30.94 7.13
#